data_35c6bab568f6b4ecf5c89375cfcdf97a
#
_entry.id   35c6bab568f6b4ecf5c89375cfcdf97a
#
_cell.length_a   1.000
_cell.length_b   1.000
_cell.length_c   1.000
_cell.angle_alpha   90.00
_cell.angle_beta   90.00
_cell.angle_gamma   90.00
#
_symmetry.space_group_name_H-M   'P 1'
#
loop_
_entity.id
_entity.type
_entity.pdbx_description
1 polymer ?
#
loop_
_entity_poly.entity_id
_entity_poly.type
_entity_poly.pdbx_seq_one_letter_code
_entity_poly.pdbx_strand_id
1 'polypeptide(L)'
;ILLDENVKKLGIPEIYLFDQRYTVLFVIAEIAFRKKGFFIASDLKNQTNLSDKSIERYIKLLLDKGFFYIKQGRDKRIKEYYPSKDLEKHMRATWEVRIKQIEAILKMSSKYEEVLKFLKKDKYVW
;
A
#
# COMPACT_ATOMS: atom_id res chain seq x y z
N ILE A 1 7.31 -5.99 14.35
CA ILE A 1 7.06 -4.77 13.56
C ILE A 1 6.84 -3.63 14.51
N LEU A 2 7.69 -2.64 14.41
CA LEU A 2 7.50 -1.42 15.17
C LEU A 2 6.43 -0.56 14.50
N LEU A 3 5.44 -0.18 15.28
CA LEU A 3 4.39 0.70 14.79
C LEU A 3 4.90 2.14 14.77
N ASP A 4 4.82 2.76 13.61
CA ASP A 4 5.08 4.18 13.47
C ASP A 4 3.99 4.95 14.24
N GLU A 5 4.38 5.89 15.08
CA GLU A 5 3.45 6.75 15.82
C GLU A 5 2.51 7.51 14.88
N ASN A 6 2.99 7.89 13.71
CA ASN A 6 2.18 8.59 12.73
C ASN A 6 1.10 7.69 12.14
N VAL A 7 1.40 6.40 11.96
CA VAL A 7 0.41 5.41 11.51
C VAL A 7 -0.68 5.25 12.55
N LYS A 8 -0.32 5.22 13.83
CA LYS A 8 -1.30 5.20 14.94
C LYS A 8 -2.22 6.41 14.89
N LYS A 9 -1.68 7.58 14.59
CA LYS A 9 -2.47 8.82 14.47
C LYS A 9 -3.47 8.78 13.33
N LEU A 10 -3.20 8.00 12.28
CA LEU A 10 -4.13 7.81 11.18
C LEU A 10 -5.30 6.89 11.56
N GLY A 11 -5.25 6.26 12.75
CA GLY A 11 -6.33 5.41 13.20
C GLY A 11 -6.36 4.04 12.55
N ILE A 12 -5.25 3.58 11.98
CA ILE A 12 -5.15 2.21 11.46
C ILE A 12 -5.09 1.27 12.65
N PRO A 13 -6.05 0.32 12.80
CA PRO A 13 -6.02 -0.64 13.89
C PRO A 13 -4.73 -1.45 13.87
N GLU A 14 -4.15 -1.65 15.05
CA GLU A 14 -2.87 -2.39 15.19
C GLU A 14 -2.93 -3.78 14.57
N ILE A 15 -4.07 -4.45 14.66
CA ILE A 15 -4.22 -5.79 14.10
C ILE A 15 -3.95 -5.83 12.60
N TYR A 16 -4.26 -4.76 11.87
CA TYR A 16 -4.00 -4.70 10.44
C TYR A 16 -2.53 -4.45 10.13
N LEU A 17 -1.81 -3.86 11.06
CA LEU A 17 -0.37 -3.62 10.92
C LEU A 17 0.44 -4.86 11.29
N PHE A 18 -0.08 -5.70 12.19
CA PHE A 18 0.56 -6.96 12.58
C PHE A 18 0.13 -8.14 11.70
N ASP A 19 -1.00 -8.04 11.02
CA ASP A 19 -1.39 -9.05 10.04
C ASP A 19 -0.51 -8.86 8.80
N GLN A 20 0.38 -9.81 8.57
CA GLN A 20 1.32 -9.77 7.46
C GLN A 20 0.64 -9.57 6.10
N ARG A 21 -0.54 -10.14 5.91
CA ARG A 21 -1.27 -10.01 4.64
C ARG A 21 -1.65 -8.56 4.37
N TYR A 22 -2.20 -7.87 5.35
CA TYR A 22 -2.61 -6.46 5.21
C TYR A 22 -1.41 -5.54 5.09
N THR A 23 -0.34 -5.82 5.83
CA THR A 23 0.89 -5.05 5.73
C THR A 23 1.47 -5.13 4.32
N VAL A 24 1.52 -6.32 3.75
CA VAL A 24 2.01 -6.54 2.39
C VAL A 24 1.12 -5.82 1.38
N LEU A 25 -0.18 -5.91 1.52
CA LEU A 25 -1.11 -5.23 0.61
C LEU A 25 -0.93 -3.71 0.66
N PHE A 26 -0.75 -3.16 1.85
CA PHE A 26 -0.52 -1.73 2.01
C PHE A 26 0.78 -1.29 1.32
N VAL A 27 1.84 -2.07 1.48
CA VAL A 27 3.12 -1.81 0.83
C VAL A 27 2.96 -1.81 -0.69
N ILE A 28 2.25 -2.79 -1.23
CA ILE A 28 2.03 -2.90 -2.68
C ILE A 28 1.22 -1.69 -3.19
N ALA A 29 0.18 -1.31 -2.46
CA ALA A 29 -0.62 -0.13 -2.81
C ALA A 29 0.21 1.15 -2.80
N GLU A 30 1.06 1.31 -1.78
CA GLU A 30 1.95 2.46 -1.65
C GLU A 30 2.96 2.52 -2.80
N ILE A 31 3.54 1.37 -3.18
CA ILE A 31 4.46 1.28 -4.29
C ILE A 31 3.77 1.62 -5.61
N ALA A 32 2.58 1.09 -5.84
CA ALA A 32 1.81 1.41 -7.03
C ALA A 32 1.51 2.92 -7.11
N PHE A 33 1.16 3.52 -5.98
CA PHE A 33 0.97 4.96 -5.91
C PHE A 33 2.24 5.71 -6.30
N ARG A 34 3.39 5.27 -5.80
CA ARG A 34 4.67 5.91 -6.14
C ARG A 34 5.05 5.75 -7.61
N LYS A 35 4.63 4.65 -8.24
CA LYS A 35 4.90 4.41 -9.66
C LYS A 35 4.02 5.21 -10.59
N LYS A 36 2.74 5.32 -10.29
CA LYS A 36 1.74 5.87 -11.22
C LYS A 36 0.70 6.80 -10.59
N GLY A 37 0.79 7.07 -9.29
CA GLY A 37 -0.11 7.99 -8.61
C GLY A 37 -1.37 7.39 -8.04
N PHE A 38 -1.64 6.10 -8.29
CA PHE A 38 -2.82 5.39 -7.81
C PHE A 38 -2.55 3.88 -7.83
N PHE A 39 -3.46 3.10 -7.26
CA PHE A 39 -3.43 1.66 -7.47
C PHE A 39 -4.79 1.18 -7.99
N ILE A 40 -4.78 0.01 -8.63
CA ILE A 40 -5.98 -0.71 -9.04
C ILE A 40 -5.96 -2.09 -8.39
N ALA A 41 -7.11 -2.77 -8.37
CA ALA A 41 -7.22 -4.06 -7.70
C ALA A 41 -6.22 -5.09 -8.24
N SER A 42 -5.95 -5.09 -9.54
CA SER A 42 -5.00 -6.02 -10.15
C SER A 42 -3.56 -5.82 -9.66
N ASP A 43 -3.19 -4.62 -9.24
CA ASP A 43 -1.86 -4.37 -8.66
C ASP A 43 -1.66 -5.22 -7.41
N LEU A 44 -2.71 -5.37 -6.60
CA LEU A 44 -2.68 -6.18 -5.40
C LEU A 44 -2.74 -7.67 -5.72
N LYS A 45 -3.58 -8.06 -6.67
CA LYS A 45 -3.73 -9.45 -7.09
C LYS A 45 -2.46 -10.03 -7.69
N ASN A 46 -1.79 -9.26 -8.53
CA ASN A 46 -0.61 -9.74 -9.26
C ASN A 46 0.58 -10.00 -8.34
N GLN A 47 0.59 -9.42 -7.16
CA GLN A 47 1.71 -9.53 -6.22
C GLN A 47 1.40 -10.43 -5.03
N THR A 48 0.21 -11.01 -4.97
CA THR A 48 -0.20 -11.85 -3.84
C THR A 48 -0.95 -13.09 -4.33
N ASN A 49 -1.08 -14.07 -3.43
CA ASN A 49 -1.92 -15.26 -3.68
C ASN A 49 -3.27 -15.15 -2.98
N LEU A 50 -3.64 -13.95 -2.55
CA LEU A 50 -4.90 -13.75 -1.85
C LEU A 50 -6.08 -13.86 -2.80
N SER A 51 -7.22 -14.32 -2.27
CA SER A 51 -8.46 -14.42 -3.03
C SER A 51 -9.00 -13.03 -3.38
N ASP A 52 -9.84 -12.97 -4.39
CA ASP A 52 -10.53 -11.73 -4.77
C ASP A 52 -11.32 -11.14 -3.60
N LYS A 53 -11.96 -12.00 -2.81
CA LYS A 53 -12.71 -11.55 -1.63
C LYS A 53 -11.83 -10.91 -0.58
N SER A 54 -10.65 -11.46 -0.34
CA SER A 54 -9.70 -10.89 0.62
C SER A 54 -9.23 -9.51 0.16
N ILE A 55 -8.94 -9.35 -1.11
CA ILE A 55 -8.52 -8.08 -1.69
C ILE A 55 -9.66 -7.06 -1.63
N GLU A 56 -10.87 -7.46 -1.98
CA GLU A 56 -12.04 -6.59 -1.90
C GLU A 56 -12.29 -6.10 -0.46
N ARG A 57 -12.17 -6.98 0.53
CA ARG A 57 -12.30 -6.61 1.93
C ARG A 57 -11.26 -5.58 2.34
N TYR A 58 -10.04 -5.79 1.90
CA TYR A 58 -8.95 -4.87 2.20
C TYR A 58 -9.21 -3.49 1.60
N ILE A 59 -9.59 -3.45 0.31
CA ILE A 59 -9.90 -2.18 -0.37
C ILE A 59 -11.07 -1.49 0.33
N LYS A 60 -12.11 -2.23 0.67
CA LYS A 60 -13.25 -1.67 1.41
C LYS A 60 -12.81 -1.05 2.72
N LEU A 61 -11.92 -1.73 3.44
CA LEU A 61 -11.38 -1.19 4.69
C LEU A 61 -10.71 0.16 4.47
N LEU A 62 -9.87 0.26 3.44
CA LEU A 62 -9.16 1.50 3.13
C LEU A 62 -10.13 2.63 2.78
N LEU A 63 -11.19 2.32 2.04
CA LEU A 63 -12.23 3.29 1.68
C LEU A 63 -13.05 3.71 2.90
N ASP A 64 -13.47 2.75 3.71
CA ASP A 64 -14.28 3.02 4.91
C ASP A 64 -13.54 3.87 5.93
N LYS A 65 -12.22 3.71 6.01
CA LYS A 65 -11.37 4.50 6.89
C LYS A 65 -10.97 5.85 6.31
N GLY A 66 -11.33 6.12 5.06
CA GLY A 66 -11.00 7.38 4.41
C GLY A 66 -9.54 7.52 4.00
N PHE A 67 -8.77 6.43 3.96
CA PHE A 67 -7.37 6.47 3.56
C PHE A 67 -7.22 6.59 2.05
N PHE A 68 -8.14 6.01 1.30
CA PHE A 68 -8.17 6.09 -0.15
C PHE A 68 -9.56 6.47 -0.62
N TYR A 69 -9.64 7.03 -1.82
CA TYR A 69 -10.91 7.32 -2.48
C TYR A 69 -10.87 6.83 -3.93
N ILE A 70 -12.04 6.61 -4.49
CA ILE A 70 -12.19 6.06 -5.84
C ILE A 70 -12.30 7.18 -6.86
N LYS A 71 -11.58 7.04 -7.98
CA LYS A 71 -11.86 7.77 -9.20
C LYS A 71 -12.11 6.79 -10.33
N GLN A 72 -13.00 7.16 -11.24
CA GLN A 72 -13.23 6.37 -12.43
C GLN A 72 -12.03 6.49 -13.37
N GLY A 73 -11.47 5.35 -13.77
CA GLY A 73 -10.38 5.32 -14.73
C GLY A 73 -10.87 5.63 -16.16
N ARG A 74 -9.94 5.71 -17.11
CA ARG A 74 -10.25 5.86 -18.53
C ARG A 74 -11.14 4.72 -19.03
N ASP A 75 -10.83 3.50 -18.59
CA ASP A 75 -11.68 2.34 -18.78
C ASP A 75 -12.71 2.34 -17.65
N LYS A 76 -13.99 2.47 -18.00
CA LYS A 76 -15.08 2.53 -17.02
C LYS A 76 -15.21 1.27 -16.17
N ARG A 77 -14.58 0.17 -16.57
CA ARG A 77 -14.57 -1.08 -15.83
C ARG A 77 -13.50 -1.12 -14.74
N ILE A 78 -12.57 -0.16 -14.75
CA ILE A 78 -11.44 -0.13 -13.84
C ILE A 78 -11.60 1.04 -12.87
N LYS A 79 -11.56 0.73 -11.58
CA LYS A 79 -11.57 1.75 -10.51
C LYS A 79 -10.14 2.04 -10.11
N GLU A 80 -9.81 3.33 -10.05
CA GLU A 80 -8.51 3.81 -9.58
C GLU A 80 -8.65 4.31 -8.16
N TYR A 81 -7.74 3.90 -7.29
CA TYR A 81 -7.75 4.25 -5.88
C TYR A 81 -6.61 5.21 -5.57
N TYR A 82 -6.96 6.36 -5.05
CA TYR A 82 -6.03 7.45 -4.74
C TYR A 82 -5.95 7.64 -3.24
N PRO A 83 -4.76 7.91 -2.68
CA PRO A 83 -4.66 8.19 -1.26
C PRO A 83 -5.31 9.53 -0.92
N SER A 84 -5.87 9.65 0.28
CA SER A 84 -6.31 10.93 0.81
C SER A 84 -5.10 11.88 0.90
N LYS A 85 -5.37 13.18 0.92
CA LYS A 85 -4.30 14.18 1.05
C LYS A 85 -3.46 13.97 2.31
N ASP A 86 -4.11 13.62 3.41
CA ASP A 86 -3.41 13.38 4.67
C ASP A 86 -2.52 12.15 4.60
N LEU A 87 -3.02 11.06 4.01
CA LEU A 87 -2.22 9.85 3.83
C LEU A 87 -1.06 10.10 2.88
N GLU A 88 -1.29 10.80 1.77
CA GLU A 88 -0.23 11.13 0.82
C GLU A 88 0.87 11.94 1.48
N LYS A 89 0.49 12.96 2.24
CA LYS A 89 1.44 13.80 2.97
C LYS A 89 2.27 12.98 3.96
N HIS A 90 1.59 12.07 4.68
CA HIS A 90 2.26 11.18 5.62
C HIS A 90 3.24 10.25 4.89
N MET A 91 2.83 9.63 3.79
CA MET A 91 3.68 8.74 3.03
C MET A 91 4.93 9.45 2.50
N ARG A 92 4.77 10.69 2.02
CA ARG A 92 5.91 11.49 1.55
C ARG A 92 6.89 11.82 2.67
N ALA A 93 6.36 12.19 3.83
CA ALA A 93 7.19 12.61 4.97
C ALA A 93 7.94 11.45 5.61
N THR A 94 7.42 10.23 5.53
CA THR A 94 7.96 9.06 6.24
C THR A 94 8.59 8.02 5.32
N TRP A 95 8.74 8.32 4.04
CA TRP A 95 9.12 7.31 3.05
C TRP A 95 10.47 6.63 3.36
N GLU A 96 11.48 7.39 3.73
CA GLU A 96 12.81 6.81 4.01
C GLU A 96 12.77 5.84 5.19
N VAL A 97 12.03 6.19 6.24
CA VAL A 97 11.85 5.32 7.39
C VAL A 97 11.08 4.08 7.00
N ARG A 98 10.05 4.25 6.18
CA ARG A 98 9.22 3.14 5.72
C ARG A 98 9.95 2.18 4.81
N ILE A 99 10.87 2.65 3.97
CA ILE A 99 11.68 1.77 3.13
C ILE A 99 12.38 0.72 4.00
N LYS A 100 12.99 1.13 5.10
CA LYS A 100 13.68 0.19 6.00
C LYS A 100 12.71 -0.84 6.62
N GLN A 101 11.52 -0.39 7.00
CA GLN A 101 10.50 -1.29 7.55
C GLN A 101 9.99 -2.26 6.48
N ILE A 102 9.76 -1.76 5.27
CA ILE A 102 9.34 -2.57 4.12
C ILE A 102 10.39 -3.63 3.80
N GLU A 103 11.66 -3.26 3.76
CA GLU A 103 12.75 -4.21 3.52
C GLU A 103 12.76 -5.34 4.53
N ALA A 104 12.56 -5.00 5.81
CA ALA A 104 12.52 -6.02 6.86
C ALA A 104 11.35 -7.00 6.67
N ILE A 105 10.20 -6.51 6.24
CA ILE A 105 9.03 -7.34 5.99
C ILE A 105 9.23 -8.20 4.75
N LEU A 106 9.73 -7.61 3.68
CA LEU A 106 9.87 -8.29 2.39
C LEU A 106 10.98 -9.34 2.39
N LYS A 107 11.99 -9.20 3.24
CA LYS A 107 13.01 -10.25 3.43
C LYS A 107 12.43 -11.57 3.89
N MET A 108 11.24 -11.56 4.46
CA MET A 108 10.55 -12.77 4.92
C MET A 108 9.89 -13.54 3.77
N SER A 109 9.91 -13.01 2.54
CA SER A 109 9.30 -13.64 1.38
C SER A 109 10.09 -13.34 0.11
N SER A 110 10.62 -14.38 -0.54
CA SER A 110 11.33 -14.25 -1.81
C SER A 110 10.46 -13.70 -2.95
N LYS A 111 9.14 -13.81 -2.81
CA LYS A 111 8.19 -13.33 -3.81
C LYS A 111 8.31 -11.82 -4.08
N TYR A 112 8.84 -11.07 -3.15
CA TYR A 112 8.89 -9.62 -3.22
C TYR A 112 10.27 -9.05 -3.56
N GLU A 113 11.19 -9.87 -4.07
CA GLU A 113 12.52 -9.40 -4.46
C GLU A 113 12.49 -8.27 -5.50
N GLU A 114 11.60 -8.37 -6.48
CA GLU A 114 11.45 -7.34 -7.50
C GLU A 114 10.97 -6.02 -6.90
N VAL A 115 10.12 -6.10 -5.90
CA VAL A 115 9.63 -4.94 -5.17
C VAL A 115 10.79 -4.27 -4.43
N LEU A 116 11.64 -5.06 -3.77
CA LEU A 116 12.84 -4.54 -3.11
C LEU A 116 13.76 -3.82 -4.09
N LYS A 117 13.98 -4.41 -5.26
CA LYS A 117 14.80 -3.79 -6.31
C LYS A 117 14.23 -2.43 -6.73
N PHE A 118 12.91 -2.35 -6.89
CA PHE A 118 12.26 -1.09 -7.21
C PHE A 118 12.47 -0.05 -6.12
N LEU A 119 12.31 -0.43 -4.85
CA LEU A 119 12.45 0.48 -3.71
C LEU A 119 13.85 1.08 -3.58
N LYS A 120 14.86 0.38 -4.07
CA LYS A 120 16.25 0.84 -4.04
C LYS A 120 16.63 1.74 -5.21
N LYS A 121 15.75 1.91 -6.18
CA LYS A 121 15.95 2.83 -7.29
C LYS A 121 15.38 4.20 -6.94
N ASP A 122 16.06 5.27 -7.37
CA ASP A 122 15.67 6.65 -7.05
C ASP A 122 14.64 7.22 -8.05
N LYS A 123 13.69 6.41 -8.50
CA LYS A 123 12.68 6.86 -9.46
C LYS A 123 11.28 6.70 -8.89
N TYR A 124 10.82 7.74 -8.25
CA TYR A 124 9.48 7.77 -7.64
C TYR A 124 8.61 8.85 -8.27
N VAL A 125 7.30 8.66 -8.18
CA VAL A 125 6.29 9.52 -8.77
C VAL A 125 6.00 10.77 -7.93
N TRP A 126 6.52 10.90 -6.76
CA TRP A 126 6.19 12.03 -5.89
C TRP A 126 6.15 13.39 -6.58
#